data_a2f9256050ab0de449cc423fa5d93b68
#
_entry.id   a2f9256050ab0de449cc423fa5d93b68
#
_cell.length_a   1.000
_cell.length_b   1.000
_cell.length_c   1.000
_cell.angle_alpha   90.00
_cell.angle_beta   90.00
_cell.angle_gamma   90.00
#
_symmetry.space_group_name_H-M   'P 1'
#
loop_
_entity.id
_entity.type
_entity.pdbx_description
1 polymer ?
#
loop_
_entity_poly.entity_id
_entity_poly.type
_entity_poly.pdbx_seq_one_letter_code
_entity_poly.pdbx_strand_id
1 'polypeptide(L)'
;AVLLFAMTTAVMGCYQKEAEPIDIPSRTPSGTSAAQPSATPAGEVIPSVDRQTELAEARAKNPDTVAWLYIPGAEVDDPVMQAEDNGYYLKLDENGEYAMWGCYYAHCENKIGGRDKLDKNTTIFGHSASNCDPDGVRFTKLYRYMDADFVKEHPYIYLSVDGEDMIFQITALFVTDIGFDYIAPDPTGDDLTSFFETIARKNWLDFDGVTFSEEDTVLTLSTCCRKYDKANSGNQRLVVMAKLLPEGATAQEFSVSLVDSPEMP
;
A
#
# COMPACT_ATOMS: atom_id res chain seq x y z
N ALA A 1 24.34 -36.60 -9.42
CA ALA A 1 24.18 -35.82 -8.22
C ALA A 1 23.54 -34.49 -8.66
N VAL A 2 22.22 -34.36 -8.47
CA VAL A 2 21.46 -33.14 -8.75
C VAL A 2 21.43 -32.40 -7.42
N LEU A 3 22.10 -31.24 -7.33
CA LEU A 3 21.95 -30.32 -6.22
C LEU A 3 20.62 -29.60 -6.40
N LEU A 4 19.63 -29.95 -5.57
CA LEU A 4 18.47 -29.11 -5.34
C LEU A 4 18.94 -27.90 -4.50
N PHE A 5 18.93 -26.71 -5.10
CA PHE A 5 18.98 -25.45 -4.36
C PHE A 5 17.56 -25.20 -3.82
N ALA A 6 17.39 -25.45 -2.54
CA ALA A 6 16.20 -24.96 -1.83
C ALA A 6 16.39 -23.45 -1.63
N MET A 7 15.66 -22.63 -2.40
CA MET A 7 15.48 -21.23 -2.08
C MET A 7 14.62 -21.16 -0.81
N THR A 8 15.25 -20.93 0.32
CA THR A 8 14.56 -20.54 1.54
C THR A 8 14.16 -19.08 1.39
N THR A 9 12.88 -18.84 1.08
CA THR A 9 12.27 -17.52 1.26
C THR A 9 12.42 -17.14 2.72
N ALA A 10 13.31 -16.21 3.01
CA ALA A 10 13.46 -15.64 4.34
C ALA A 10 12.22 -14.77 4.62
N VAL A 11 11.19 -15.39 5.18
CA VAL A 11 10.06 -14.69 5.76
C VAL A 11 10.55 -14.05 7.05
N MET A 12 11.00 -12.79 6.98
CA MET A 12 11.37 -12.04 8.17
C MET A 12 10.11 -11.68 8.95
N GLY A 13 9.80 -12.50 9.95
CA GLY A 13 8.86 -12.16 11.00
C GLY A 13 9.34 -10.90 11.73
N CYS A 14 8.46 -9.92 11.90
CA CYS A 14 8.72 -8.75 12.74
C CYS A 14 8.82 -9.19 14.22
N TYR A 15 9.99 -9.66 14.63
CA TYR A 15 10.26 -9.95 16.03
C TYR A 15 10.79 -8.67 16.70
N GLN A 16 9.98 -8.03 17.54
CA GLN A 16 10.43 -6.96 18.42
C GLN A 16 10.16 -7.32 19.89
N LYS A 17 11.26 -7.37 20.65
CA LYS A 17 11.27 -7.32 22.10
C LYS A 17 10.77 -5.92 22.50
N GLU A 18 9.85 -5.84 23.47
CA GLU A 18 9.36 -4.57 24.01
C GLU A 18 10.54 -3.64 24.34
N ALA A 19 10.58 -2.50 23.64
CA ALA A 19 11.47 -1.40 24.00
C ALA A 19 10.63 -0.28 24.61
N GLU A 20 11.14 0.31 25.67
CA GLU A 20 10.55 1.43 26.40
C GLU A 20 10.24 2.62 25.48
N PRO A 21 9.21 3.44 25.75
CA PRO A 21 8.83 4.56 24.90
C PRO A 21 9.96 5.59 24.85
N ILE A 22 10.53 5.75 23.66
CA ILE A 22 11.48 6.84 23.38
C ILE A 22 10.67 8.02 22.89
N ASP A 23 10.87 9.17 23.53
CA ASP A 23 10.30 10.47 23.18
C ASP A 23 10.64 10.80 21.71
N ILE A 24 9.63 10.82 20.85
CA ILE A 24 9.78 11.14 19.42
C ILE A 24 9.77 12.67 19.30
N PRO A 25 10.83 13.32 18.78
CA PRO A 25 10.75 14.73 18.49
C PRO A 25 9.66 14.98 17.45
N SER A 26 8.63 15.73 17.84
CA SER A 26 7.56 16.20 16.97
C SER A 26 8.15 16.97 15.80
N ARG A 27 8.10 16.39 14.60
CA ARG A 27 8.40 17.11 13.37
C ARG A 27 7.26 18.08 13.15
N THR A 28 7.52 19.37 13.33
CA THR A 28 6.58 20.43 12.96
C THR A 28 6.39 20.37 11.45
N PRO A 29 5.18 20.21 10.92
CA PRO A 29 4.96 20.23 9.48
C PRO A 29 5.26 21.66 8.99
N SER A 30 6.35 21.80 8.24
CA SER A 30 6.66 23.02 7.51
C SER A 30 6.11 22.84 6.10
N GLY A 31 4.96 23.38 5.83
CA GLY A 31 4.37 23.38 4.51
C GLY A 31 2.90 23.76 4.57
N THR A 32 2.56 24.76 3.82
CA THR A 32 1.21 25.27 3.60
C THR A 32 0.25 24.08 3.33
N SER A 33 -0.68 23.87 4.23
CA SER A 33 -1.78 22.90 4.05
C SER A 33 -2.53 23.27 2.76
N ALA A 34 -2.20 22.58 1.67
CA ALA A 34 -3.15 22.46 0.58
C ALA A 34 -4.36 21.72 1.14
N ALA A 35 -5.55 22.26 0.90
CA ALA A 35 -6.80 21.64 1.36
C ALA A 35 -6.78 20.16 0.97
N GLN A 36 -6.94 19.25 1.96
CA GLN A 36 -7.11 17.83 1.68
C GLN A 36 -8.25 17.68 0.68
N PRO A 37 -8.05 16.97 -0.42
CA PRO A 37 -9.14 16.71 -1.34
C PRO A 37 -10.20 15.89 -0.60
N SER A 38 -11.30 16.53 -0.29
CA SER A 38 -12.58 15.87 0.02
C SER A 38 -12.98 15.02 -1.19
N ALA A 39 -13.80 13.98 -1.00
CA ALA A 39 -14.28 13.16 -2.11
C ALA A 39 -14.74 14.04 -3.28
N THR A 40 -14.21 13.76 -4.47
CA THR A 40 -14.61 14.49 -5.68
C THR A 40 -16.08 14.21 -5.98
N PRO A 41 -16.91 15.24 -6.25
CA PRO A 41 -18.31 15.04 -6.61
C PRO A 41 -18.47 14.13 -7.84
N ALA A 42 -19.51 13.29 -7.84
CA ALA A 42 -19.79 12.41 -8.96
C ALA A 42 -19.92 13.18 -10.30
N GLY A 43 -19.28 12.65 -11.34
CA GLY A 43 -19.24 13.26 -12.67
C GLY A 43 -18.15 14.32 -12.87
N GLU A 44 -17.46 14.76 -11.82
CA GLU A 44 -16.30 15.64 -11.94
C GLU A 44 -15.03 14.85 -12.20
N VAL A 45 -14.10 15.43 -12.95
CA VAL A 45 -12.78 14.82 -13.18
C VAL A 45 -12.03 14.75 -11.84
N ILE A 46 -11.51 13.58 -11.51
CA ILE A 46 -10.69 13.39 -10.32
C ILE A 46 -9.40 14.19 -10.49
N PRO A 47 -9.09 15.13 -9.58
CA PRO A 47 -7.88 15.93 -9.71
C PRO A 47 -6.63 15.07 -9.66
N SER A 48 -5.72 15.23 -10.60
CA SER A 48 -4.37 14.68 -10.50
C SER A 48 -3.58 15.41 -9.42
N VAL A 49 -2.62 14.72 -8.83
CA VAL A 49 -1.68 15.30 -7.85
C VAL A 49 -0.29 15.15 -8.42
N ASP A 50 0.31 16.27 -8.80
CA ASP A 50 1.67 16.32 -9.33
C ASP A 50 2.68 16.27 -8.16
N ARG A 51 3.57 15.28 -8.21
CA ARG A 51 4.72 15.11 -7.30
C ARG A 51 6.04 14.91 -8.06
N GLN A 52 6.11 15.35 -9.30
CA GLN A 52 7.29 15.16 -10.15
C GLN A 52 8.53 15.91 -9.60
N THR A 53 8.34 17.08 -9.03
CA THR A 53 9.45 17.85 -8.40
C THR A 53 9.99 17.14 -7.17
N GLU A 54 9.09 16.73 -6.26
CA GLU A 54 9.45 16.02 -5.03
C GLU A 54 10.11 14.67 -5.34
N LEU A 55 9.61 13.95 -6.33
CA LEU A 55 10.19 12.69 -6.81
C LEU A 55 11.60 12.90 -7.36
N ALA A 56 11.80 13.91 -8.19
CA ALA A 56 13.11 14.22 -8.76
C ALA A 56 14.11 14.63 -7.68
N GLU A 57 13.70 15.44 -6.71
CA GLU A 57 14.54 15.85 -5.58
C GLU A 57 14.91 14.67 -4.66
N ALA A 58 13.96 13.78 -4.39
CA ALA A 58 14.20 12.57 -3.60
C ALA A 58 15.18 11.64 -4.31
N ARG A 59 14.99 11.41 -5.62
CA ARG A 59 15.88 10.57 -6.42
C ARG A 59 17.29 11.15 -6.56
N ALA A 60 17.42 12.47 -6.59
CA ALA A 60 18.73 13.12 -6.58
C ALA A 60 19.51 12.89 -5.27
N LYS A 61 18.80 12.67 -4.15
CA LYS A 61 19.40 12.34 -2.85
C LYS A 61 19.67 10.83 -2.72
N ASN A 62 18.73 10.01 -3.16
CA ASN A 62 18.86 8.56 -3.12
C ASN A 62 18.31 7.96 -4.43
N PRO A 63 19.20 7.37 -5.29
CA PRO A 63 18.81 6.81 -6.59
C PRO A 63 17.86 5.61 -6.51
N ASP A 64 17.72 4.99 -5.34
CA ASP A 64 16.77 3.90 -5.10
C ASP A 64 15.31 4.41 -5.00
N THR A 65 15.09 5.73 -5.10
CA THR A 65 13.73 6.31 -5.16
C THR A 65 13.09 5.99 -6.50
N VAL A 66 12.02 5.20 -6.49
CA VAL A 66 11.34 4.73 -7.72
C VAL A 66 10.01 5.41 -7.98
N ALA A 67 9.33 5.90 -6.92
CA ALA A 67 8.04 6.56 -7.01
C ALA A 67 7.83 7.55 -5.86
N TRP A 68 6.75 8.33 -5.95
CA TRP A 68 6.22 9.12 -4.85
C TRP A 68 4.79 8.66 -4.54
N LEU A 69 4.51 8.34 -3.29
CA LEU A 69 3.21 7.86 -2.83
C LEU A 69 2.49 8.98 -2.06
N TYR A 70 1.28 9.32 -2.50
CA TYR A 70 0.41 10.24 -1.81
C TYR A 70 -0.93 9.60 -1.48
N ILE A 71 -1.26 9.51 -0.18
CA ILE A 71 -2.51 8.95 0.33
C ILE A 71 -3.11 9.96 1.32
N PRO A 72 -4.01 10.85 0.87
CA PRO A 72 -4.54 11.92 1.72
C PRO A 72 -5.14 11.41 3.03
N GLY A 73 -5.98 10.38 2.97
CA GLY A 73 -6.62 9.81 4.14
C GLY A 73 -5.66 9.17 5.15
N ALA A 74 -4.53 8.64 4.70
CA ALA A 74 -3.50 8.09 5.57
C ALA A 74 -2.39 9.10 5.90
N GLU A 75 -2.50 10.35 5.45
CA GLU A 75 -1.47 11.39 5.64
C GLU A 75 -0.07 10.93 5.19
N VAL A 76 -0.03 10.18 4.10
CA VAL A 76 1.21 9.76 3.45
C VAL A 76 1.48 10.72 2.30
N ASP A 77 2.66 11.27 2.25
CA ASP A 77 3.16 12.13 1.15
C ASP A 77 4.69 11.99 1.13
N ASP A 78 5.16 10.81 0.67
CA ASP A 78 6.53 10.36 0.86
C ASP A 78 7.08 9.61 -0.36
N PRO A 79 8.43 9.59 -0.54
CA PRO A 79 9.05 8.77 -1.57
C PRO A 79 8.91 7.27 -1.29
N VAL A 80 8.90 6.49 -2.35
CA VAL A 80 8.93 5.02 -2.32
C VAL A 80 10.29 4.56 -2.81
N MET A 81 10.94 3.77 -1.99
CA MET A 81 12.25 3.19 -2.27
C MET A 81 12.12 1.80 -2.89
N GLN A 82 13.14 1.34 -3.61
CA GLN A 82 13.23 -0.05 -4.04
C GLN A 82 14.68 -0.52 -4.00
N ALA A 83 14.92 -1.72 -3.47
CA ALA A 83 16.23 -2.34 -3.39
C ALA A 83 16.21 -3.76 -4.00
N GLU A 84 17.35 -4.45 -4.02
CA GLU A 84 17.47 -5.81 -4.53
C GLU A 84 16.71 -6.86 -3.70
N ASP A 85 16.36 -6.53 -2.45
CA ASP A 85 15.57 -7.39 -1.57
C ASP A 85 14.58 -6.58 -0.72
N ASN A 86 13.55 -7.28 -0.19
CA ASN A 86 12.49 -6.67 0.62
C ASN A 86 12.91 -6.39 2.08
N GLY A 87 14.13 -6.68 2.47
CA GLY A 87 14.64 -6.46 3.83
C GLY A 87 15.43 -5.16 3.99
N TYR A 88 16.00 -4.65 2.91
CA TYR A 88 16.96 -3.54 2.94
C TYR A 88 16.38 -2.28 3.61
N TYR A 89 15.20 -1.83 3.19
CA TYR A 89 14.56 -0.61 3.70
C TYR A 89 13.69 -0.83 4.95
N LEU A 90 13.68 -2.02 5.54
CA LEU A 90 12.94 -2.28 6.79
C LEU A 90 13.39 -1.41 7.97
N LYS A 91 14.67 -1.02 7.98
CA LYS A 91 15.29 -0.26 9.07
C LYS A 91 16.12 0.93 8.58
N LEU A 92 15.91 1.33 7.33
CA LEU A 92 16.53 2.50 6.74
C LEU A 92 15.45 3.49 6.31
N ASP A 93 15.72 4.77 6.50
CA ASP A 93 14.90 5.83 5.94
C ASP A 93 15.19 6.06 4.45
N GLU A 94 14.52 7.02 3.87
CA GLU A 94 14.68 7.44 2.48
C GLU A 94 16.07 8.00 2.13
N ASN A 95 16.91 8.29 3.11
CA ASN A 95 18.29 8.72 2.93
C ASN A 95 19.30 7.58 3.12
N GLY A 96 18.82 6.36 3.43
CA GLY A 96 19.67 5.22 3.75
C GLY A 96 20.23 5.24 5.17
N GLU A 97 19.72 6.09 6.06
CA GLU A 97 20.10 6.15 7.44
C GLU A 97 19.21 5.26 8.32
N TYR A 98 19.75 4.81 9.46
CA TYR A 98 18.97 3.97 10.36
C TYR A 98 17.72 4.68 10.88
N ALA A 99 16.58 4.06 10.65
CA ALA A 99 15.28 4.47 11.16
C ALA A 99 14.48 3.27 11.67
N MET A 100 14.01 3.32 12.91
CA MET A 100 13.28 2.21 13.53
C MET A 100 12.07 1.77 12.70
N TRP A 101 11.38 2.73 12.07
CA TRP A 101 10.18 2.53 11.27
C TRP A 101 10.45 2.49 9.76
N GLY A 102 11.71 2.41 9.34
CA GLY A 102 12.08 2.36 7.93
C GLY A 102 11.46 3.48 7.10
N CYS A 103 11.27 3.22 5.82
CA CYS A 103 10.51 4.06 4.90
C CYS A 103 9.42 3.25 4.17
N TYR A 104 8.75 3.85 3.18
CA TYR A 104 7.92 3.11 2.23
C TYR A 104 8.80 2.53 1.13
N TYR A 105 8.58 1.27 0.79
CA TYR A 105 9.38 0.61 -0.25
C TYR A 105 8.54 -0.38 -1.07
N ALA A 106 8.86 -0.45 -2.35
CA ALA A 106 8.23 -1.35 -3.29
C ALA A 106 8.81 -2.76 -3.18
N HIS A 107 8.02 -3.76 -3.53
CA HIS A 107 8.50 -5.14 -3.66
C HIS A 107 9.66 -5.20 -4.65
N CYS A 108 10.74 -5.90 -4.28
CA CYS A 108 11.99 -5.92 -5.04
C CYS A 108 11.85 -6.43 -6.48
N GLU A 109 10.88 -7.30 -6.75
CA GLU A 109 10.61 -7.84 -8.08
C GLU A 109 9.63 -6.99 -8.91
N ASN A 110 8.98 -5.98 -8.32
CA ASN A 110 8.07 -5.13 -9.07
C ASN A 110 8.79 -4.24 -10.09
N LYS A 111 8.21 -4.14 -11.27
CA LYS A 111 8.56 -3.12 -12.26
C LYS A 111 7.79 -1.85 -11.96
N ILE A 112 8.50 -0.79 -11.63
CA ILE A 112 7.92 0.51 -11.35
C ILE A 112 8.19 1.43 -12.54
N GLY A 113 7.12 1.92 -13.13
CA GLY A 113 7.19 2.80 -14.31
C GLY A 113 5.84 3.44 -14.57
N GLY A 114 5.69 4.04 -15.74
CA GLY A 114 4.40 4.57 -16.16
C GLY A 114 3.34 3.47 -16.31
N ARG A 115 2.11 3.88 -16.54
CA ARG A 115 0.91 3.04 -16.64
C ARG A 115 1.10 1.75 -17.46
N ASP A 116 1.79 1.86 -18.60
CA ASP A 116 2.02 0.73 -19.51
C ASP A 116 3.17 -0.21 -19.06
N LYS A 117 3.84 0.13 -17.96
CA LYS A 117 5.02 -0.60 -17.46
C LYS A 117 4.84 -1.19 -16.07
N LEU A 118 3.76 -0.83 -15.39
CA LEU A 118 3.45 -1.45 -14.10
C LEU A 118 3.11 -2.93 -14.29
N ASP A 119 3.54 -3.74 -13.35
CA ASP A 119 3.04 -5.11 -13.23
C ASP A 119 1.53 -5.11 -12.91
N LYS A 120 0.87 -6.25 -13.06
CA LYS A 120 -0.55 -6.41 -12.68
C LYS A 120 -0.80 -6.04 -11.22
N ASN A 121 0.19 -6.27 -10.36
CA ASN A 121 0.12 -5.95 -8.94
C ASN A 121 1.43 -5.30 -8.48
N THR A 122 1.38 -4.03 -8.19
CA THR A 122 2.49 -3.29 -7.60
C THR A 122 2.32 -3.22 -6.09
N THR A 123 3.26 -3.79 -5.33
CA THR A 123 3.17 -3.82 -3.87
C THR A 123 4.11 -2.81 -3.23
N ILE A 124 3.57 -1.99 -2.33
CA ILE A 124 4.32 -1.07 -1.48
C ILE A 124 4.16 -1.50 -0.02
N PHE A 125 5.28 -1.63 0.67
CA PHE A 125 5.35 -1.97 2.08
C PHE A 125 5.58 -0.73 2.95
N GLY A 126 5.08 -0.78 4.16
CA GLY A 126 5.36 0.19 5.21
C GLY A 126 5.12 -0.44 6.59
N HIS A 127 5.85 0.01 7.58
CA HIS A 127 5.68 -0.48 8.95
C HIS A 127 4.33 -0.10 9.56
N SER A 128 3.87 -0.90 10.54
CA SER A 128 2.81 -0.51 11.44
C SER A 128 3.25 -0.69 12.91
N ALA A 129 2.77 0.20 13.77
CA ALA A 129 2.95 0.08 15.21
C ALA A 129 2.13 -1.11 15.76
N SER A 130 2.65 -1.78 16.79
CA SER A 130 2.04 -2.98 17.35
C SER A 130 0.67 -2.72 18.02
N ASN A 131 0.43 -1.47 18.44
CA ASN A 131 -0.85 -1.06 19.02
C ASN A 131 -1.96 -0.87 17.98
N CYS A 132 -1.64 -0.93 16.68
CA CYS A 132 -2.59 -0.73 15.58
C CYS A 132 -3.38 0.59 15.67
N ASP A 133 -2.79 1.62 16.27
CA ASP A 133 -3.37 2.94 16.41
C ASP A 133 -3.46 3.62 15.04
N PRO A 134 -4.65 3.98 14.53
CA PRO A 134 -4.80 4.62 13.23
C PRO A 134 -4.13 6.00 13.12
N ASP A 135 -3.74 6.61 14.23
CA ASP A 135 -2.94 7.84 14.28
C ASP A 135 -1.43 7.58 14.44
N GLY A 136 -1.03 6.31 14.34
CA GLY A 136 0.36 5.86 14.46
C GLY A 136 1.22 6.17 13.24
N VAL A 137 2.42 5.57 13.26
CA VAL A 137 3.44 5.81 12.22
C VAL A 137 3.18 5.01 10.95
N ARG A 138 3.68 5.50 9.84
CA ARG A 138 3.71 4.83 8.53
C ARG A 138 2.34 4.24 8.18
N PHE A 139 2.29 2.99 7.74
CA PHE A 139 1.06 2.29 7.36
C PHE A 139 0.19 1.82 8.54
N THR A 140 0.50 2.18 9.79
CA THR A 140 -0.49 2.05 10.86
C THR A 140 -1.76 2.85 10.52
N LYS A 141 -1.61 3.96 9.80
CA LYS A 141 -2.73 4.82 9.36
C LYS A 141 -3.69 4.13 8.38
N LEU A 142 -3.29 3.02 7.75
CA LEU A 142 -4.20 2.22 6.91
C LEU A 142 -5.35 1.58 7.70
N TYR A 143 -5.22 1.47 9.02
CA TYR A 143 -6.33 1.02 9.87
C TYR A 143 -7.56 1.95 9.84
N ARG A 144 -7.42 3.20 9.40
CA ARG A 144 -8.54 4.13 9.16
C ARG A 144 -9.50 3.60 8.09
N TYR A 145 -8.98 2.89 7.09
CA TYR A 145 -9.77 2.31 6.01
C TYR A 145 -10.62 1.09 6.42
N MET A 146 -10.55 0.67 7.69
CA MET A 146 -11.51 -0.28 8.26
C MET A 146 -12.89 0.34 8.54
N ASP A 147 -13.03 1.64 8.33
CA ASP A 147 -14.27 2.40 8.41
C ASP A 147 -14.77 2.69 6.97
N ALA A 148 -15.98 2.24 6.64
CA ALA A 148 -16.53 2.40 5.30
C ALA A 148 -16.82 3.88 4.96
N ASP A 149 -17.23 4.69 5.93
CA ASP A 149 -17.43 6.12 5.72
C ASP A 149 -16.10 6.82 5.43
N PHE A 150 -15.03 6.42 6.12
CA PHE A 150 -13.69 6.91 5.84
C PHE A 150 -13.21 6.56 4.43
N VAL A 151 -13.46 5.33 3.96
CA VAL A 151 -13.16 4.93 2.57
C VAL A 151 -13.90 5.78 1.57
N LYS A 152 -15.18 6.08 1.85
CA LYS A 152 -16.01 6.93 0.99
C LYS A 152 -15.48 8.36 0.90
N GLU A 153 -14.95 8.89 1.98
CA GLU A 153 -14.38 10.24 2.03
C GLU A 153 -12.98 10.32 1.41
N HIS A 154 -12.22 9.21 1.45
CA HIS A 154 -10.82 9.14 1.00
C HIS A 154 -10.58 7.95 0.04
N PRO A 155 -11.28 7.87 -1.10
CA PRO A 155 -11.26 6.68 -1.95
C PRO A 155 -10.02 6.54 -2.82
N TYR A 156 -9.15 7.58 -2.90
CA TYR A 156 -8.08 7.62 -3.89
C TYR A 156 -6.68 7.56 -3.27
N ILE A 157 -5.79 6.89 -3.99
CA ILE A 157 -4.34 6.82 -3.78
C ILE A 157 -3.68 7.34 -5.05
N TYR A 158 -2.62 8.12 -4.88
CA TYR A 158 -1.85 8.71 -5.98
C TYR A 158 -0.43 8.17 -5.97
N LEU A 159 0.06 7.81 -7.15
CA LEU A 159 1.41 7.32 -7.35
C LEU A 159 2.04 8.09 -8.51
N SER A 160 3.07 8.87 -8.22
CA SER A 160 3.86 9.54 -9.24
C SER A 160 5.11 8.73 -9.54
N VAL A 161 5.35 8.51 -10.82
CA VAL A 161 6.58 7.94 -11.37
C VAL A 161 7.15 8.91 -12.41
N ASP A 162 8.30 8.61 -13.01
CA ASP A 162 8.89 9.51 -14.01
C ASP A 162 7.91 9.90 -15.13
N GLY A 163 7.50 11.16 -15.12
CA GLY A 163 6.68 11.78 -16.16
C GLY A 163 5.20 11.40 -16.14
N GLU A 164 4.73 10.66 -15.13
CA GLU A 164 3.33 10.27 -15.05
C GLU A 164 2.82 10.28 -13.59
N ASP A 165 1.63 10.87 -13.40
CA ASP A 165 0.89 10.87 -12.14
C ASP A 165 -0.35 9.98 -12.30
N MET A 166 -0.41 8.90 -11.53
CA MET A 166 -1.45 7.89 -11.61
C MET A 166 -2.40 7.97 -10.42
N ILE A 167 -3.67 7.69 -10.67
CA ILE A 167 -4.73 7.65 -9.67
C ILE A 167 -5.24 6.23 -9.54
N PHE A 168 -5.32 5.75 -8.31
CA PHE A 168 -5.88 4.46 -7.97
C PHE A 168 -7.09 4.64 -7.06
N GLN A 169 -8.16 3.89 -7.29
CA GLN A 169 -9.33 3.86 -6.44
C GLN A 169 -9.27 2.64 -5.52
N ILE A 170 -9.38 2.86 -4.21
CA ILE A 170 -9.46 1.78 -3.22
C ILE A 170 -10.67 0.90 -3.55
N THR A 171 -10.44 -0.41 -3.63
CA THR A 171 -11.45 -1.39 -4.02
C THR A 171 -11.49 -2.58 -3.07
N ALA A 172 -10.41 -2.84 -2.32
CA ALA A 172 -10.40 -3.89 -1.31
C ALA A 172 -9.56 -3.50 -0.08
N LEU A 173 -10.01 -4.01 1.06
CA LEU A 173 -9.27 -4.05 2.32
C LEU A 173 -9.47 -5.41 2.93
N PHE A 174 -8.40 -6.08 3.34
CA PHE A 174 -8.50 -7.37 3.99
C PHE A 174 -7.34 -7.64 4.95
N VAL A 175 -7.53 -8.61 5.82
CA VAL A 175 -6.47 -9.19 6.65
C VAL A 175 -6.17 -10.58 6.13
N THR A 176 -4.90 -10.88 5.92
CA THR A 176 -4.44 -12.19 5.45
C THR A 176 -3.17 -12.61 6.19
N ASP A 177 -2.81 -13.87 6.08
CA ASP A 177 -1.48 -14.34 6.43
C ASP A 177 -0.59 -14.45 5.19
N ILE A 178 0.67 -14.77 5.42
CA ILE A 178 1.68 -14.93 4.36
C ILE A 178 1.49 -16.21 3.51
N GLY A 179 0.48 -17.03 3.80
CA GLY A 179 0.14 -18.22 3.01
C GLY A 179 -0.60 -17.88 1.71
N PHE A 180 -1.20 -16.70 1.63
CA PHE A 180 -1.72 -16.16 0.37
C PHE A 180 -0.69 -15.23 -0.26
N ASP A 181 -0.25 -15.55 -1.47
CA ASP A 181 0.73 -14.76 -2.22
C ASP A 181 0.10 -13.51 -2.85
N TYR A 182 -0.39 -12.60 -1.99
CA TYR A 182 -1.02 -11.35 -2.39
C TYR A 182 0.00 -10.33 -2.96
N ILE A 183 1.30 -10.62 -2.87
CA ILE A 183 2.38 -9.76 -3.36
C ILE A 183 2.94 -10.20 -4.72
N ALA A 184 2.43 -11.29 -5.31
CA ALA A 184 2.85 -11.74 -6.63
C ALA A 184 2.76 -10.58 -7.64
N PRO A 185 3.86 -10.19 -8.34
CA PRO A 185 3.87 -9.00 -9.16
C PRO A 185 2.98 -9.11 -10.41
N ASP A 186 3.05 -10.26 -11.08
CA ASP A 186 2.44 -10.43 -12.40
C ASP A 186 1.77 -11.80 -12.55
N PRO A 187 0.74 -12.11 -11.72
CA PRO A 187 -0.01 -13.35 -11.87
C PRO A 187 -0.72 -13.37 -13.23
N THR A 188 -0.79 -14.53 -13.88
CA THR A 188 -1.37 -14.70 -15.23
C THR A 188 -2.26 -15.91 -15.32
N GLY A 189 -3.21 -15.92 -16.28
CA GLY A 189 -4.10 -17.06 -16.52
C GLY A 189 -4.89 -17.49 -15.28
N ASP A 190 -4.90 -18.77 -14.99
CA ASP A 190 -5.63 -19.34 -13.85
C ASP A 190 -5.14 -18.79 -12.49
N ASP A 191 -3.85 -18.42 -12.38
CA ASP A 191 -3.28 -17.80 -11.18
C ASP A 191 -3.86 -16.41 -10.96
N LEU A 192 -4.04 -15.60 -12.01
CA LEU A 192 -4.66 -14.28 -11.94
C LEU A 192 -6.13 -14.36 -11.52
N THR A 193 -6.87 -15.29 -12.12
CA THR A 193 -8.29 -15.54 -11.76
C THR A 193 -8.39 -15.92 -10.29
N SER A 194 -7.58 -16.90 -9.83
CA SER A 194 -7.55 -17.37 -8.45
C SER A 194 -7.12 -16.26 -7.47
N PHE A 195 -6.22 -15.38 -7.90
CA PHE A 195 -5.77 -14.23 -7.13
C PHE A 195 -6.94 -13.28 -6.83
N PHE A 196 -7.68 -12.84 -7.85
CA PHE A 196 -8.81 -11.94 -7.65
C PHE A 196 -10.00 -12.60 -6.95
N GLU A 197 -10.28 -13.89 -7.20
CA GLU A 197 -11.30 -14.63 -6.46
C GLU A 197 -10.97 -14.72 -4.96
N THR A 198 -9.70 -14.91 -4.61
CA THR A 198 -9.26 -14.95 -3.22
C THR A 198 -9.38 -13.58 -2.55
N ILE A 199 -9.01 -12.50 -3.25
CA ILE A 199 -9.21 -11.14 -2.76
C ILE A 199 -10.70 -10.88 -2.52
N ALA A 200 -11.58 -11.25 -3.45
CA ALA A 200 -13.01 -11.03 -3.32
C ALA A 200 -13.60 -11.71 -2.08
N ARG A 201 -13.16 -12.95 -1.75
CA ARG A 201 -13.61 -13.65 -0.54
C ARG A 201 -13.10 -13.01 0.75
N LYS A 202 -11.87 -12.45 0.71
CA LYS A 202 -11.22 -11.83 1.87
C LYS A 202 -11.61 -10.38 2.06
N ASN A 203 -12.15 -9.72 1.04
CA ASN A 203 -12.45 -8.30 1.07
C ASN A 203 -13.48 -7.94 2.15
N TRP A 204 -13.18 -6.92 2.94
CA TRP A 204 -14.05 -6.37 3.98
C TRP A 204 -14.96 -5.27 3.47
N LEU A 205 -14.73 -4.79 2.24
CA LEU A 205 -15.43 -3.69 1.63
C LEU A 205 -16.33 -4.22 0.49
N ASP A 206 -17.60 -3.84 0.52
CA ASP A 206 -18.54 -4.03 -0.58
C ASP A 206 -18.83 -2.69 -1.24
N PHE A 207 -18.47 -2.55 -2.52
CA PHE A 207 -18.65 -1.37 -3.34
C PHE A 207 -19.79 -1.56 -4.37
N ASP A 208 -20.99 -1.96 -3.93
CA ASP A 208 -22.14 -2.18 -4.83
C ASP A 208 -21.82 -3.05 -6.05
N GLY A 209 -21.07 -4.14 -5.84
CA GLY A 209 -20.73 -5.10 -6.88
C GLY A 209 -19.55 -4.67 -7.77
N VAL A 210 -18.79 -3.64 -7.41
CA VAL A 210 -17.50 -3.36 -8.05
C VAL A 210 -16.51 -4.44 -7.65
N THR A 211 -16.08 -5.23 -8.63
CA THR A 211 -15.15 -6.34 -8.45
C THR A 211 -13.87 -6.10 -9.24
N PHE A 212 -12.83 -6.88 -8.95
CA PHE A 212 -11.65 -6.95 -9.80
C PHE A 212 -11.93 -7.79 -11.05
N SER A 213 -11.24 -7.44 -12.14
CA SER A 213 -11.22 -8.18 -13.40
C SER A 213 -9.77 -8.44 -13.82
N GLU A 214 -9.58 -9.35 -14.75
CA GLU A 214 -8.24 -9.65 -15.33
C GLU A 214 -7.61 -8.46 -16.07
N GLU A 215 -8.42 -7.48 -16.47
CA GLU A 215 -7.95 -6.25 -17.12
C GLU A 215 -7.33 -5.26 -16.12
N ASP A 216 -7.66 -5.37 -14.82
CA ASP A 216 -7.24 -4.41 -13.82
C ASP A 216 -5.76 -4.51 -13.50
N THR A 217 -5.13 -3.36 -13.33
CA THR A 217 -3.83 -3.18 -12.69
C THR A 217 -4.07 -2.65 -11.29
N VAL A 218 -3.40 -3.23 -10.30
CA VAL A 218 -3.65 -2.91 -8.89
C VAL A 218 -2.40 -2.42 -8.17
N LEU A 219 -2.62 -1.51 -7.24
CA LEU A 219 -1.65 -1.08 -6.25
C LEU A 219 -2.01 -1.72 -4.91
N THR A 220 -1.08 -2.44 -4.32
CA THR A 220 -1.22 -3.13 -3.04
C THR A 220 -0.40 -2.42 -1.98
N LEU A 221 -1.03 -1.95 -0.91
CA LEU A 221 -0.38 -1.41 0.27
C LEU A 221 -0.42 -2.46 1.37
N SER A 222 0.74 -2.84 1.89
CA SER A 222 0.86 -3.94 2.86
C SER A 222 1.59 -3.52 4.12
N THR A 223 1.01 -3.89 5.26
CA THR A 223 1.62 -3.68 6.57
C THR A 223 1.36 -4.85 7.52
N CYS A 224 2.13 -4.92 8.62
CA CYS A 224 1.90 -5.93 9.65
C CYS A 224 0.55 -5.70 10.35
N CYS A 225 -0.23 -6.77 10.54
CA CYS A 225 -1.45 -6.75 11.33
C CYS A 225 -1.26 -7.50 12.65
N ARG A 226 -1.44 -6.81 13.77
CA ARG A 226 -1.39 -7.41 15.12
C ARG A 226 -2.79 -7.56 15.73
N LYS A 227 -3.74 -6.79 15.25
CA LYS A 227 -5.10 -6.71 15.83
C LYS A 227 -5.83 -8.05 15.83
N TYR A 228 -5.60 -8.87 14.80
CA TYR A 228 -6.27 -10.16 14.62
C TYR A 228 -5.34 -11.35 14.79
N ASP A 229 -4.04 -11.13 15.04
CA ASP A 229 -3.02 -12.17 15.21
C ASP A 229 -3.07 -12.78 16.61
N LYS A 230 -4.11 -13.58 16.87
CA LYS A 230 -4.32 -14.22 18.18
C LYS A 230 -3.18 -15.18 18.58
N ALA A 231 -2.49 -15.74 17.60
CA ALA A 231 -1.35 -16.64 17.83
C ALA A 231 -0.04 -15.88 18.05
N ASN A 232 -0.05 -14.54 17.90
CA ASN A 232 1.16 -13.70 17.93
C ASN A 232 2.26 -14.23 16.98
N SER A 233 1.84 -14.75 15.85
CA SER A 233 2.71 -15.36 14.84
C SER A 233 3.59 -14.34 14.12
N GLY A 234 3.14 -13.08 14.04
CA GLY A 234 3.75 -12.02 13.25
C GLY A 234 3.50 -12.16 11.74
N ASN A 235 2.70 -13.13 11.33
CA ASN A 235 2.49 -13.48 9.92
C ASN A 235 1.31 -12.77 9.27
N GLN A 236 0.46 -12.11 10.06
CA GLN A 236 -0.72 -11.43 9.51
C GLN A 236 -0.38 -10.06 8.95
N ARG A 237 -1.09 -9.73 7.89
CA ARG A 237 -0.96 -8.46 7.17
C ARG A 237 -2.32 -7.81 7.00
N LEU A 238 -2.36 -6.48 7.20
CA LEU A 238 -3.42 -5.63 6.70
C LEU A 238 -3.04 -5.18 5.30
N VAL A 239 -3.94 -5.38 4.37
CA VAL A 239 -3.75 -5.08 2.95
C VAL A 239 -4.85 -4.15 2.49
N VAL A 240 -4.47 -3.06 1.83
CA VAL A 240 -5.37 -2.19 1.07
C VAL A 240 -5.00 -2.32 -0.39
N MET A 241 -5.98 -2.63 -1.25
CA MET A 241 -5.79 -2.69 -2.70
C MET A 241 -6.62 -1.64 -3.42
N ALA A 242 -6.03 -1.05 -4.44
CA ALA A 242 -6.65 -0.03 -5.25
C ALA A 242 -6.45 -0.32 -6.75
N LYS A 243 -7.48 -0.05 -7.56
CA LYS A 243 -7.46 -0.23 -9.02
C LYS A 243 -6.94 1.03 -9.68
N LEU A 244 -6.07 0.86 -10.68
CA LEU A 244 -5.62 1.95 -11.54
C LEU A 244 -6.80 2.50 -12.35
N LEU A 245 -7.03 3.80 -12.24
CA LEU A 245 -8.06 4.49 -13.02
C LEU A 245 -7.50 4.95 -14.38
N PRO A 246 -8.35 5.03 -15.42
CA PRO A 246 -7.98 5.64 -16.70
C PRO A 246 -7.52 7.10 -16.50
N GLU A 247 -6.70 7.59 -17.42
CA GLU A 247 -6.35 9.02 -17.48
C GLU A 247 -7.63 9.87 -17.68
N GLY A 248 -7.73 10.96 -16.91
CA GLY A 248 -8.92 11.83 -16.95
C GLY A 248 -10.18 11.17 -16.38
N ALA A 249 -10.06 10.12 -15.58
CA ALA A 249 -11.21 9.49 -14.94
C ALA A 249 -12.09 10.50 -14.19
N THR A 250 -13.39 10.30 -14.27
CA THR A 250 -14.36 11.05 -13.48
C THR A 250 -14.79 10.26 -12.26
N ALA A 251 -15.01 10.97 -11.16
CA ALA A 251 -15.54 10.37 -9.95
C ALA A 251 -16.92 9.74 -10.24
N GLN A 252 -17.08 8.50 -9.83
CA GLN A 252 -18.35 7.80 -9.91
C GLN A 252 -19.05 7.89 -8.56
N GLU A 253 -20.38 7.95 -8.59
CA GLU A 253 -21.15 7.72 -7.37
C GLU A 253 -21.02 6.24 -6.98
N PHE A 254 -20.61 5.99 -5.75
CA PHE A 254 -20.53 4.64 -5.23
C PHE A 254 -20.99 4.61 -3.77
N SER A 255 -21.58 3.51 -3.37
CA SER A 255 -21.73 3.19 -1.95
C SER A 255 -20.67 2.19 -1.53
N VAL A 256 -20.26 2.26 -0.29
CA VAL A 256 -19.36 1.30 0.32
C VAL A 256 -19.90 0.91 1.69
N SER A 257 -19.89 -0.37 1.98
CA SER A 257 -20.27 -0.93 3.28
C SER A 257 -19.26 -2.00 3.71
N LEU A 258 -19.31 -2.37 4.98
CA LEU A 258 -18.51 -3.49 5.46
C LEU A 258 -19.25 -4.81 5.22
N VAL A 259 -18.52 -5.81 4.77
CA VAL A 259 -19.00 -7.19 4.64
C VAL A 259 -19.14 -7.81 6.03
N ASP A 260 -20.28 -8.45 6.31
CA ASP A 260 -20.59 -9.02 7.64
C ASP A 260 -19.63 -10.12 8.09
N SER A 261 -19.12 -10.93 7.16
CA SER A 261 -18.30 -12.09 7.48
C SER A 261 -17.24 -12.35 6.39
N PRO A 262 -16.23 -11.51 6.25
CA PRO A 262 -15.16 -11.75 5.30
C PRO A 262 -14.31 -12.95 5.72
N GLU A 263 -13.66 -13.61 4.75
CA GLU A 263 -12.73 -14.70 5.04
C GLU A 263 -11.51 -14.16 5.81
N MET A 264 -11.31 -14.67 7.02
CA MET A 264 -10.20 -14.31 7.90
C MET A 264 -9.01 -15.26 7.71
N PRO A 265 -7.77 -14.87 8.13
CA PRO A 265 -6.60 -15.74 8.14
C PRO A 265 -6.77 -16.98 8.99
#